data_cf62cc4f8249e90fe551700e445b0fdf
#
_entry.id   cf62cc4f8249e90fe551700e445b0fdf
#
_cell.length_a   1.000
_cell.length_b   1.000
_cell.length_c   1.000
_cell.angle_alpha   90.00
_cell.angle_beta   90.00
_cell.angle_gamma   90.00
#
_symmetry.space_group_name_H-M   'P 1'
#
loop_
_entity.id
_entity.type
_entity.pdbx_description
1 polymer ?
#
loop_
_entity_poly.entity_id
_entity_poly.type
_entity_poly.pdbx_seq_one_letter_code
_entity_poly.pdbx_strand_id
1 'polypeptide(L)'
;MRTITVVTATRAEYGLLRPVVQKIAASDVLDLQLVVTGAHLCPRLGETVHEIEADGLPIAARLPIFTDNPDEPVAKTIARTMEIFDNHFAAHRPDAVLLLGDRFEIFAVAAAAAARHIPIAHISGGDVTLGAADEYYRHCISKMAAVHFPSCADSAARLVRMGEAPDTVFCVGGLGDENIRTLPKMSREELCKSTGLDLMQPFALVTYHPETAPDAGSPAVQVQALCDAMAAVDGVFWLITGSNADTGGQVCTAMMQTFAAAHPDRAGFVQSLGLQRYLSAMDCAALVAGNSSSGVVETPTFKVPTVNIGRRQAGRAICANVLCCDADEPSIEAALRRALSPAFAPVAAGAVSPYNGGETSEKICAVLAKFDFTRPKIFYDGPVPEFDPQRSVLV
;
A
#
# COMPACT_ATOMS: atom_id res chain seq x y z
N MET A 1 -18.25 -2.00 25.01
CA MET A 1 -17.18 -1.80 24.03
C MET A 1 -17.75 -2.15 22.67
N ARG A 2 -17.31 -1.45 21.64
CA ARG A 2 -17.73 -1.72 20.24
C ARG A 2 -16.75 -2.69 19.62
N THR A 3 -17.23 -3.80 19.08
CA THR A 3 -16.39 -4.85 18.49
C THR A 3 -16.05 -4.54 17.04
N ILE A 4 -14.77 -4.38 16.74
CA ILE A 4 -14.26 -4.11 15.40
C ILE A 4 -13.46 -5.31 14.92
N THR A 5 -13.94 -5.97 13.87
CA THR A 5 -13.12 -6.98 13.18
C THR A 5 -12.19 -6.28 12.20
N VAL A 6 -10.89 -6.44 12.40
CA VAL A 6 -9.85 -5.99 11.45
C VAL A 6 -9.35 -7.19 10.68
N VAL A 7 -9.41 -7.13 9.35
CA VAL A 7 -8.95 -8.24 8.49
C VAL A 7 -7.67 -7.84 7.78
N THR A 8 -6.68 -8.74 7.78
CA THR A 8 -5.42 -8.57 7.04
C THR A 8 -5.08 -9.83 6.25
N ALA A 9 -4.71 -9.66 4.99
CA ALA A 9 -4.42 -10.76 4.06
C ALA A 9 -2.95 -10.81 3.64
N THR A 10 -2.20 -9.70 3.75
CA THR A 10 -0.80 -9.61 3.31
C THR A 10 0.07 -8.82 4.27
N ARG A 11 1.38 -9.08 4.23
CA ARG A 11 2.36 -8.34 5.03
C ARG A 11 2.32 -6.83 4.77
N ALA A 12 2.13 -6.43 3.52
CA ALA A 12 2.08 -5.03 3.14
C ALA A 12 0.87 -4.32 3.79
N GLU A 13 -0.29 -4.97 3.82
CA GLU A 13 -1.48 -4.46 4.50
C GLU A 13 -1.27 -4.38 6.00
N TYR A 14 -0.77 -5.46 6.62
CA TYR A 14 -0.53 -5.49 8.06
C TYR A 14 0.44 -4.40 8.51
N GLY A 15 1.53 -4.19 7.76
CA GLY A 15 2.48 -3.13 8.05
C GLY A 15 1.85 -1.73 8.11
N LEU A 16 0.84 -1.48 7.27
CA LEU A 16 0.06 -0.23 7.30
C LEU A 16 -0.98 -0.24 8.42
N LEU A 17 -1.70 -1.35 8.63
CA LEU A 17 -2.74 -1.48 9.64
C LEU A 17 -2.21 -1.50 11.07
N ARG A 18 -0.95 -1.87 11.28
CA ARG A 18 -0.34 -2.09 12.60
C ARG A 18 -0.64 -0.98 13.62
N PRO A 19 -0.45 0.33 13.32
CA PRO A 19 -0.76 1.40 14.27
C PRO A 19 -2.24 1.43 14.68
N VAL A 20 -3.15 1.18 13.72
CA VAL A 20 -4.59 1.15 13.99
C VAL A 20 -4.96 -0.04 14.87
N VAL A 21 -4.44 -1.23 14.54
CA VAL A 21 -4.68 -2.47 15.30
C VAL A 21 -4.19 -2.32 16.74
N GLN A 22 -2.99 -1.77 16.94
CA GLN A 22 -2.43 -1.52 18.27
C GLN A 22 -3.27 -0.54 19.09
N LYS A 23 -3.78 0.54 18.45
CA LYS A 23 -4.65 1.51 19.12
C LYS A 23 -6.02 0.94 19.47
N ILE A 24 -6.62 0.13 18.59
CA ILE A 24 -7.88 -0.56 18.89
C ILE A 24 -7.67 -1.53 20.06
N ALA A 25 -6.58 -2.32 20.04
CA ALA A 25 -6.25 -3.27 21.12
C ALA A 25 -6.02 -2.59 22.49
N ALA A 26 -5.51 -1.35 22.49
CA ALA A 26 -5.27 -0.56 23.71
C ALA A 26 -6.47 0.30 24.14
N SER A 27 -7.60 0.23 23.41
CA SER A 27 -8.76 1.10 23.64
C SER A 27 -9.69 0.59 24.73
N ASP A 28 -10.20 1.49 25.56
CA ASP A 28 -11.24 1.18 26.56
C ASP A 28 -12.67 1.16 25.97
N VAL A 29 -12.85 1.62 24.74
CA VAL A 29 -14.17 1.75 24.07
C VAL A 29 -14.34 0.89 22.83
N LEU A 30 -13.23 0.41 22.23
CA LEU A 30 -13.20 -0.53 21.12
C LEU A 30 -12.69 -1.89 21.57
N ASP A 31 -13.20 -2.95 20.97
CA ASP A 31 -12.79 -4.34 21.18
C ASP A 31 -12.27 -4.90 19.84
N LEU A 32 -11.03 -5.40 19.84
CA LEU A 32 -10.35 -5.88 18.66
C LEU A 32 -10.65 -7.34 18.35
N GLN A 33 -11.15 -7.64 17.17
CA GLN A 33 -11.14 -8.96 16.58
C GLN A 33 -10.20 -8.98 15.38
N LEU A 34 -8.92 -9.32 15.59
CA LEU A 34 -7.96 -9.42 14.49
C LEU A 34 -8.10 -10.76 13.77
N VAL A 35 -8.50 -10.72 12.50
CA VAL A 35 -8.65 -11.90 11.65
C VAL A 35 -7.56 -11.89 10.59
N VAL A 36 -6.79 -12.98 10.55
CA VAL A 36 -5.66 -13.17 9.64
C VAL A 36 -6.05 -14.16 8.55
N THR A 37 -5.72 -13.82 7.30
CA THR A 37 -6.05 -14.64 6.12
C THR A 37 -4.98 -14.53 5.02
N GLY A 38 -5.26 -15.03 3.84
CA GLY A 38 -4.46 -14.81 2.64
C GLY A 38 -3.02 -15.28 2.72
N ALA A 39 -2.12 -14.46 2.24
CA ALA A 39 -0.68 -14.74 2.19
C ALA A 39 -0.05 -14.93 3.57
N HIS A 40 -0.64 -14.35 4.62
CA HIS A 40 -0.17 -14.57 5.99
C HIS A 40 -0.18 -16.03 6.42
N LEU A 41 -1.10 -16.83 5.88
CA LEU A 41 -1.30 -18.24 6.25
C LEU A 41 -0.83 -19.19 5.14
N CYS A 42 -0.14 -18.71 4.13
CA CYS A 42 0.28 -19.50 2.98
C CYS A 42 1.80 -19.69 2.97
N PRO A 43 2.34 -20.92 3.22
CA PRO A 43 3.79 -21.17 3.28
C PRO A 43 4.53 -20.74 2.02
N ARG A 44 3.96 -20.98 0.83
CA ARG A 44 4.58 -20.60 -0.45
C ARG A 44 4.64 -19.09 -0.68
N LEU A 45 3.88 -18.29 0.10
CA LEU A 45 3.88 -16.83 0.07
C LEU A 45 4.60 -16.19 1.28
N GLY A 46 5.32 -17.01 2.05
CA GLY A 46 6.19 -16.58 3.14
C GLY A 46 5.58 -16.64 4.54
N GLU A 47 4.32 -17.09 4.68
CA GLU A 47 3.67 -17.35 5.98
C GLU A 47 3.91 -16.25 7.04
N THR A 48 3.64 -15.01 6.66
CA THR A 48 4.02 -13.80 7.43
C THR A 48 3.18 -13.56 8.70
N VAL A 49 2.33 -14.51 9.09
CA VAL A 49 1.59 -14.49 10.37
C VAL A 49 2.53 -14.35 11.58
N HIS A 50 3.75 -14.86 11.48
CA HIS A 50 4.75 -14.75 12.56
C HIS A 50 5.13 -13.30 12.90
N GLU A 51 5.05 -12.37 11.93
CA GLU A 51 5.27 -10.94 12.20
C GLU A 51 4.15 -10.37 13.10
N ILE A 52 2.91 -10.83 12.92
CA ILE A 52 1.75 -10.44 13.72
C ILE A 52 1.85 -11.03 15.14
N GLU A 53 2.26 -12.29 15.23
CA GLU A 53 2.49 -12.98 16.51
C GLU A 53 3.61 -12.32 17.33
N ALA A 54 4.68 -11.89 16.65
CA ALA A 54 5.80 -11.18 17.29
C ALA A 54 5.39 -9.82 17.89
N ASP A 55 4.35 -9.19 17.37
CA ASP A 55 3.79 -7.96 17.94
C ASP A 55 2.97 -8.20 19.20
N GLY A 56 2.72 -9.45 19.57
CA GLY A 56 1.96 -9.82 20.78
C GLY A 56 0.47 -9.50 20.71
N LEU A 57 -0.07 -9.26 19.51
CA LEU A 57 -1.49 -8.94 19.31
C LEU A 57 -2.35 -10.21 19.31
N PRO A 58 -3.53 -10.19 19.96
CA PRO A 58 -4.42 -11.34 19.97
C PRO A 58 -5.04 -11.57 18.58
N ILE A 59 -4.74 -12.72 17.98
CA ILE A 59 -5.37 -13.15 16.73
C ILE A 59 -6.65 -13.89 17.07
N ALA A 60 -7.79 -13.31 16.72
CA ALA A 60 -9.12 -13.88 16.98
C ALA A 60 -9.42 -15.09 16.08
N ALA A 61 -8.99 -15.05 14.82
CA ALA A 61 -9.15 -16.17 13.89
C ALA A 61 -8.05 -16.21 12.83
N ARG A 62 -7.72 -17.43 12.38
CA ARG A 62 -6.88 -17.71 11.21
C ARG A 62 -7.73 -18.41 10.18
N LEU A 63 -7.99 -17.76 9.05
CA LEU A 63 -8.90 -18.23 8.00
C LEU A 63 -8.12 -18.45 6.69
N PRO A 64 -7.58 -19.66 6.44
CA PRO A 64 -6.84 -19.95 5.22
C PRO A 64 -7.77 -19.96 4.00
N ILE A 65 -7.42 -19.24 2.96
CA ILE A 65 -8.22 -19.10 1.73
C ILE A 65 -7.51 -19.65 0.48
N PHE A 66 -6.19 -19.82 0.53
CA PHE A 66 -5.44 -20.40 -0.57
C PHE A 66 -5.39 -21.93 -0.49
N THR A 67 -5.37 -22.56 -1.65
CA THR A 67 -5.10 -24.00 -1.80
C THR A 67 -3.63 -24.24 -2.17
N ASP A 68 -3.23 -25.49 -2.25
CA ASP A 68 -1.89 -25.88 -2.72
C ASP A 68 -1.67 -25.63 -4.23
N ASN A 69 -2.74 -25.36 -4.98
CA ASN A 69 -2.66 -25.04 -6.40
C ASN A 69 -2.24 -23.58 -6.62
N PRO A 70 -1.01 -23.30 -7.10
CA PRO A 70 -0.55 -21.94 -7.35
C PRO A 70 -1.26 -21.25 -8.53
N ASP A 71 -1.83 -22.03 -9.44
CA ASP A 71 -2.51 -21.57 -10.66
C ASP A 71 -4.04 -21.51 -10.49
N GLU A 72 -4.53 -21.57 -9.26
CA GLU A 72 -5.96 -21.48 -9.03
C GLU A 72 -6.52 -20.14 -9.53
N PRO A 73 -7.59 -20.15 -10.35
CA PRO A 73 -8.22 -18.89 -10.80
C PRO A 73 -8.68 -18.03 -9.63
N VAL A 74 -8.38 -16.74 -9.68
CA VAL A 74 -8.74 -15.75 -8.64
C VAL A 74 -10.23 -15.80 -8.27
N ALA A 75 -11.12 -16.02 -9.26
CA ALA A 75 -12.55 -16.13 -9.01
C ALA A 75 -12.93 -17.29 -8.06
N LYS A 76 -12.18 -18.41 -8.09
CA LYS A 76 -12.40 -19.52 -7.16
C LYS A 76 -11.96 -19.17 -5.74
N THR A 77 -10.84 -18.48 -5.63
CA THR A 77 -10.36 -17.99 -4.34
C THR A 77 -11.34 -16.95 -3.75
N ILE A 78 -11.87 -16.03 -4.56
CA ILE A 78 -12.92 -15.09 -4.14
C ILE A 78 -14.15 -15.86 -3.60
N ALA A 79 -14.67 -16.83 -4.34
CA ALA A 79 -15.85 -17.60 -3.92
C ALA A 79 -15.62 -18.32 -2.58
N ARG A 80 -14.47 -18.98 -2.43
CA ARG A 80 -14.06 -19.66 -1.19
C ARG A 80 -13.93 -18.67 -0.03
N THR A 81 -13.30 -17.53 -0.27
CA THR A 81 -13.13 -16.48 0.76
C THR A 81 -14.48 -15.98 1.24
N MET A 82 -15.42 -15.73 0.33
CA MET A 82 -16.78 -15.32 0.69
C MET A 82 -17.46 -16.37 1.58
N GLU A 83 -17.38 -17.66 1.24
CA GLU A 83 -17.97 -18.74 2.02
C GLU A 83 -17.35 -18.85 3.42
N ILE A 84 -16.02 -18.80 3.53
CA ILE A 84 -15.30 -18.87 4.79
C ILE A 84 -15.67 -17.71 5.70
N PHE A 85 -15.68 -16.47 5.16
CA PHE A 85 -16.01 -15.29 5.93
C PHE A 85 -17.49 -15.16 6.25
N ASP A 86 -18.38 -15.65 5.38
CA ASP A 86 -19.80 -15.76 5.70
C ASP A 86 -20.03 -16.63 6.93
N ASN A 87 -19.42 -17.82 6.97
CA ASN A 87 -19.49 -18.72 8.11
C ASN A 87 -18.89 -18.10 9.38
N HIS A 88 -17.74 -17.41 9.26
CA HIS A 88 -17.12 -16.73 10.39
C HIS A 88 -18.02 -15.63 10.96
N PHE A 89 -18.55 -14.75 10.11
CA PHE A 89 -19.45 -13.66 10.53
C PHE A 89 -20.80 -14.15 11.07
N ALA A 90 -21.25 -15.34 10.66
CA ALA A 90 -22.43 -15.99 11.27
C ALA A 90 -22.20 -16.32 12.74
N ALA A 91 -21.00 -16.79 13.07
CA ALA A 91 -20.63 -17.20 14.43
C ALA A 91 -20.11 -16.04 15.29
N HIS A 92 -19.47 -15.05 14.67
CA HIS A 92 -18.76 -13.95 15.34
C HIS A 92 -19.10 -12.62 14.68
N ARG A 93 -20.32 -12.12 14.91
CA ARG A 93 -20.80 -10.87 14.30
C ARG A 93 -20.21 -9.66 15.00
N PRO A 94 -19.38 -8.82 14.31
CA PRO A 94 -18.88 -7.54 14.85
C PRO A 94 -19.91 -6.41 14.67
N ASP A 95 -19.65 -5.26 15.33
CA ASP A 95 -20.36 -4.02 15.05
C ASP A 95 -19.93 -3.39 13.72
N ALA A 96 -18.66 -3.55 13.35
CA ALA A 96 -18.14 -3.16 12.03
C ALA A 96 -16.91 -3.99 11.63
N VAL A 97 -16.65 -4.08 10.31
CA VAL A 97 -15.44 -4.67 9.74
C VAL A 97 -14.56 -3.56 9.19
N LEU A 98 -13.32 -3.45 9.65
CA LEU A 98 -12.32 -2.52 9.13
C LEU A 98 -11.47 -3.22 8.07
N LEU A 99 -11.43 -2.65 6.87
CA LEU A 99 -10.72 -3.17 5.71
C LEU A 99 -9.78 -2.11 5.13
N LEU A 100 -8.61 -2.53 4.69
CA LEU A 100 -7.64 -1.68 4.02
C LEU A 100 -7.48 -2.09 2.56
N GLY A 101 -7.52 -1.12 1.65
CA GLY A 101 -7.06 -1.28 0.28
C GLY A 101 -8.07 -1.95 -0.65
N ASP A 102 -7.56 -2.79 -1.52
CA ASP A 102 -8.19 -3.05 -2.81
C ASP A 102 -7.94 -4.47 -3.36
N ARG A 103 -7.31 -5.33 -2.59
CA ARG A 103 -7.02 -6.68 -3.07
C ARG A 103 -8.29 -7.53 -3.20
N PHE A 104 -8.24 -8.53 -4.09
CA PHE A 104 -9.38 -9.44 -4.33
C PHE A 104 -9.80 -10.21 -3.06
N GLU A 105 -8.85 -10.53 -2.17
CA GLU A 105 -9.14 -11.17 -0.88
C GLU A 105 -10.03 -10.26 -0.02
N ILE A 106 -9.67 -8.98 0.06
CA ILE A 106 -10.39 -7.95 0.84
C ILE A 106 -11.75 -7.64 0.21
N PHE A 107 -11.84 -7.63 -1.13
CA PHE A 107 -13.13 -7.53 -1.83
C PHE A 107 -14.07 -8.68 -1.44
N ALA A 108 -13.57 -9.91 -1.40
CA ALA A 108 -14.37 -11.08 -1.03
C ALA A 108 -14.87 -11.00 0.42
N VAL A 109 -14.03 -10.52 1.35
CA VAL A 109 -14.42 -10.24 2.74
C VAL A 109 -15.49 -9.16 2.81
N ALA A 110 -15.32 -8.07 2.07
CA ALA A 110 -16.31 -6.98 2.02
C ALA A 110 -17.66 -7.47 1.48
N ALA A 111 -17.66 -8.31 0.45
CA ALA A 111 -18.88 -8.88 -0.11
C ALA A 111 -19.60 -9.80 0.90
N ALA A 112 -18.87 -10.63 1.65
CA ALA A 112 -19.43 -11.46 2.71
C ALA A 112 -20.04 -10.62 3.85
N ALA A 113 -19.34 -9.56 4.30
CA ALA A 113 -19.82 -8.64 5.32
C ALA A 113 -21.10 -7.91 4.86
N ALA A 114 -21.10 -7.39 3.62
CA ALA A 114 -22.23 -6.69 3.04
C ALA A 114 -23.47 -7.59 2.90
N ALA A 115 -23.29 -8.86 2.47
CA ALA A 115 -24.36 -9.84 2.37
C ALA A 115 -25.01 -10.14 3.73
N ARG A 116 -24.27 -9.98 4.84
CA ARG A 116 -24.78 -10.12 6.21
C ARG A 116 -25.20 -8.80 6.86
N HIS A 117 -25.25 -7.71 6.10
CA HIS A 117 -25.56 -6.38 6.63
C HIS A 117 -24.64 -6.01 7.83
N ILE A 118 -23.36 -6.35 7.74
CA ILE A 118 -22.35 -5.90 8.69
C ILE A 118 -21.72 -4.63 8.11
N PRO A 119 -21.74 -3.51 8.84
CA PRO A 119 -21.13 -2.26 8.37
C PRO A 119 -19.63 -2.41 8.08
N ILE A 120 -19.17 -1.80 7.00
CA ILE A 120 -17.78 -1.83 6.59
C ILE A 120 -17.18 -0.43 6.75
N ALA A 121 -16.01 -0.35 7.35
CA ALA A 121 -15.15 0.81 7.41
C ALA A 121 -13.97 0.59 6.43
N HIS A 122 -13.81 1.46 5.43
CA HIS A 122 -12.84 1.24 4.34
C HIS A 122 -11.73 2.29 4.36
N ILE A 123 -10.48 1.83 4.55
CA ILE A 123 -9.27 2.66 4.49
C ILE A 123 -8.72 2.64 3.06
N SER A 124 -8.23 3.79 2.59
CA SER A 124 -7.68 4.02 1.23
C SER A 124 -8.70 3.80 0.10
N GLY A 125 -10.01 3.94 0.40
CA GLY A 125 -11.03 4.03 -0.63
C GLY A 125 -10.90 5.31 -1.44
N GLY A 126 -11.40 5.29 -2.70
CA GLY A 126 -11.37 6.45 -3.59
C GLY A 126 -10.03 6.72 -4.28
N ASP A 127 -8.95 6.00 -3.94
CA ASP A 127 -7.69 6.03 -4.70
C ASP A 127 -7.92 5.52 -6.13
N VAL A 128 -7.00 5.84 -7.04
CA VAL A 128 -7.01 5.37 -8.44
C VAL A 128 -5.66 4.75 -8.78
N THR A 129 -5.68 3.61 -9.45
CA THR A 129 -4.50 2.89 -9.94
C THR A 129 -4.81 2.26 -11.29
N LEU A 130 -4.88 3.10 -12.34
CA LEU A 130 -5.35 2.70 -13.68
C LEU A 130 -4.56 1.56 -14.33
N GLY A 131 -3.32 1.34 -13.90
CA GLY A 131 -2.47 0.24 -14.37
C GLY A 131 -2.58 -1.06 -13.57
N ALA A 132 -3.56 -1.19 -12.65
CA ALA A 132 -3.72 -2.35 -11.79
C ALA A 132 -5.17 -2.90 -11.83
N ALA A 133 -5.30 -4.22 -11.78
CA ALA A 133 -6.61 -4.89 -11.72
C ALA A 133 -7.38 -4.60 -10.42
N ASP A 134 -6.67 -4.22 -9.36
CA ASP A 134 -7.23 -3.88 -8.06
C ASP A 134 -8.17 -2.66 -8.08
N GLU A 135 -8.11 -1.86 -9.15
CA GLU A 135 -8.97 -0.69 -9.37
C GLU A 135 -10.45 -1.02 -9.22
N TYR A 136 -10.90 -2.11 -9.83
CA TYR A 136 -12.31 -2.55 -9.76
C TYR A 136 -12.70 -2.93 -8.34
N TYR A 137 -11.86 -3.70 -7.66
CA TYR A 137 -12.15 -4.18 -6.31
C TYR A 137 -12.24 -3.03 -5.32
N ARG A 138 -11.33 -2.04 -5.40
CA ARG A 138 -11.33 -0.86 -4.53
C ARG A 138 -12.65 -0.11 -4.59
N HIS A 139 -13.13 0.19 -5.78
CA HIS A 139 -14.37 0.95 -5.95
C HIS A 139 -15.59 0.13 -5.52
N CYS A 140 -15.60 -1.18 -5.75
CA CYS A 140 -16.65 -2.07 -5.24
C CYS A 140 -16.67 -2.09 -3.70
N ILE A 141 -15.51 -2.21 -3.03
CA ILE A 141 -15.41 -2.16 -1.57
C ILE A 141 -15.94 -0.82 -1.05
N SER A 142 -15.52 0.30 -1.67
CA SER A 142 -16.00 1.64 -1.31
C SER A 142 -17.53 1.72 -1.41
N LYS A 143 -18.13 1.17 -2.46
CA LYS A 143 -19.60 1.17 -2.61
C LYS A 143 -20.33 0.33 -1.57
N MET A 144 -19.71 -0.69 -1.01
CA MET A 144 -20.26 -1.49 0.09
C MET A 144 -20.03 -0.87 1.47
N ALA A 145 -19.01 0.00 1.61
CA ALA A 145 -18.62 0.57 2.90
C ALA A 145 -19.62 1.61 3.43
N ALA A 146 -19.82 1.63 4.75
CA ALA A 146 -20.65 2.60 5.46
C ALA A 146 -19.88 3.87 5.86
N VAL A 147 -18.56 3.74 6.08
CA VAL A 147 -17.66 4.83 6.43
C VAL A 147 -16.34 4.69 5.68
N HIS A 148 -15.73 5.82 5.33
CA HIS A 148 -14.57 5.88 4.45
C HIS A 148 -13.45 6.69 5.07
N PHE A 149 -12.21 6.16 4.94
CA PHE A 149 -10.97 6.78 5.40
C PHE A 149 -10.01 6.97 4.21
N PRO A 150 -10.30 7.91 3.29
CA PRO A 150 -9.41 8.19 2.18
C PRO A 150 -8.10 8.83 2.66
N SER A 151 -7.04 8.57 1.89
CA SER A 151 -5.67 8.98 2.20
C SER A 151 -5.37 10.43 1.82
N CYS A 152 -6.15 11.04 0.94
CA CYS A 152 -5.95 12.43 0.48
C CYS A 152 -7.28 13.07 0.04
N ALA A 153 -7.25 14.39 -0.17
CA ALA A 153 -8.43 15.18 -0.55
C ALA A 153 -9.03 14.73 -1.89
N ASP A 154 -8.20 14.36 -2.88
CA ASP A 154 -8.68 13.91 -4.19
C ASP A 154 -9.47 12.60 -4.10
N SER A 155 -8.99 11.67 -3.26
CA SER A 155 -9.65 10.39 -3.02
C SER A 155 -10.97 10.59 -2.26
N ALA A 156 -11.00 11.52 -1.28
CA ALA A 156 -12.21 11.89 -0.57
C ALA A 156 -13.26 12.50 -1.52
N ALA A 157 -12.85 13.46 -2.36
CA ALA A 157 -13.72 14.07 -3.35
C ALA A 157 -14.27 13.04 -4.36
N ARG A 158 -13.46 12.04 -4.72
CA ARG A 158 -13.90 10.96 -5.63
C ARG A 158 -14.95 10.06 -5.01
N LEU A 159 -14.81 9.71 -3.72
CA LEU A 159 -15.84 8.95 -2.98
C LEU A 159 -17.19 9.68 -3.02
N VAL A 160 -17.21 10.99 -2.78
CA VAL A 160 -18.45 11.77 -2.87
C VAL A 160 -19.01 11.76 -4.30
N ARG A 161 -18.16 11.89 -5.34
CA ARG A 161 -18.61 11.77 -6.75
C ARG A 161 -19.14 10.36 -7.07
N MET A 162 -18.72 9.33 -6.34
CA MET A 162 -19.25 7.98 -6.44
C MET A 162 -20.59 7.80 -5.70
N GLY A 163 -21.12 8.86 -5.08
CA GLY A 163 -22.39 8.86 -4.36
C GLY A 163 -22.27 8.50 -2.88
N GLU A 164 -21.08 8.64 -2.27
CA GLU A 164 -20.93 8.51 -0.83
C GLU A 164 -21.26 9.83 -0.14
N ALA A 165 -22.03 9.78 0.97
CA ALA A 165 -22.41 10.98 1.69
C ALA A 165 -21.18 11.65 2.35
N PRO A 166 -20.99 12.96 2.22
CA PRO A 166 -19.78 13.64 2.73
C PRO A 166 -19.54 13.45 4.23
N ASP A 167 -20.58 13.28 5.02
CA ASP A 167 -20.52 13.04 6.46
C ASP A 167 -20.13 11.59 6.83
N THR A 168 -19.94 10.73 5.83
CA THR A 168 -19.35 9.39 5.98
C THR A 168 -17.92 9.31 5.47
N VAL A 169 -17.37 10.40 4.93
CA VAL A 169 -16.04 10.45 4.31
C VAL A 169 -15.10 11.28 5.18
N PHE A 170 -14.24 10.61 5.91
CA PHE A 170 -13.26 11.23 6.82
C PHE A 170 -11.87 11.16 6.19
N CYS A 171 -11.41 12.25 5.58
CA CYS A 171 -10.08 12.35 5.00
C CYS A 171 -9.03 12.37 6.12
N VAL A 172 -8.37 11.23 6.36
CA VAL A 172 -7.49 11.03 7.53
C VAL A 172 -6.00 11.10 7.22
N GLY A 173 -5.63 11.03 5.93
CA GLY A 173 -4.25 10.88 5.49
C GLY A 173 -3.83 9.41 5.32
N GLY A 174 -2.60 9.21 4.89
CA GLY A 174 -2.04 7.87 4.63
C GLY A 174 -1.42 7.24 5.88
N LEU A 175 -1.73 5.97 6.14
CA LEU A 175 -1.09 5.20 7.22
C LEU A 175 0.42 5.02 6.99
N GLY A 176 0.87 4.97 5.72
CA GLY A 176 2.29 4.95 5.38
C GLY A 176 3.03 6.18 5.88
N ASP A 177 2.41 7.36 5.79
CA ASP A 177 2.97 8.62 6.30
C ASP A 177 3.13 8.60 7.84
N GLU A 178 2.17 8.04 8.56
CA GLU A 178 2.28 7.86 10.01
C GLU A 178 3.41 6.91 10.38
N ASN A 179 3.56 5.77 9.68
CA ASN A 179 4.65 4.83 9.87
C ASN A 179 6.02 5.49 9.66
N ILE A 180 6.17 6.33 8.64
CA ILE A 180 7.41 7.07 8.37
C ILE A 180 7.84 7.92 9.57
N ARG A 181 6.87 8.54 10.26
CA ARG A 181 7.13 9.44 11.40
C ARG A 181 7.34 8.70 12.71
N THR A 182 6.71 7.55 12.89
CA THR A 182 6.67 6.84 14.18
C THR A 182 7.64 5.68 14.28
N LEU A 183 7.96 5.00 13.16
CA LEU A 183 8.90 3.89 13.18
C LEU A 183 10.35 4.36 13.33
N PRO A 184 11.13 3.74 14.22
CA PRO A 184 12.55 4.03 14.34
C PRO A 184 13.27 3.66 13.04
N LYS A 185 14.09 4.58 12.53
CA LYS A 185 14.89 4.35 11.33
C LYS A 185 16.28 3.82 11.70
N MET A 186 16.79 2.97 10.85
CA MET A 186 18.16 2.45 10.93
C MET A 186 19.14 3.48 10.38
N SER A 187 20.36 3.52 10.92
CA SER A 187 21.46 4.25 10.31
C SER A 187 21.92 3.58 9.01
N ARG A 188 22.72 4.29 8.21
CA ARG A 188 23.32 3.72 6.99
C ARG A 188 24.22 2.51 7.29
N GLU A 189 24.99 2.56 8.38
CA GLU A 189 25.85 1.46 8.83
C GLU A 189 25.03 0.22 9.20
N GLU A 190 23.89 0.39 9.87
CA GLU A 190 22.98 -0.69 10.20
C GLU A 190 22.34 -1.27 8.93
N LEU A 191 21.96 -0.42 7.97
CA LEU A 191 21.47 -0.87 6.65
C LEU A 191 22.52 -1.69 5.92
N CYS A 192 23.77 -1.23 5.84
CA CYS A 192 24.87 -1.97 5.23
C CYS A 192 25.03 -3.35 5.87
N LYS A 193 25.07 -3.42 7.21
CA LYS A 193 25.17 -4.69 7.94
C LYS A 193 24.00 -5.62 7.67
N SER A 194 22.79 -5.08 7.62
CA SER A 194 21.56 -5.88 7.47
C SER A 194 21.31 -6.38 6.05
N THR A 195 21.88 -5.70 5.05
CA THR A 195 21.74 -6.05 3.63
C THR A 195 22.97 -6.77 3.07
N GLY A 196 24.12 -6.61 3.70
CA GLY A 196 25.42 -7.07 3.19
C GLY A 196 25.94 -6.24 2.01
N LEU A 197 25.35 -5.06 1.75
CA LEU A 197 25.70 -4.18 0.64
C LEU A 197 26.38 -2.89 1.13
N ASP A 198 27.28 -2.31 0.35
CA ASP A 198 27.87 -1.01 0.63
C ASP A 198 26.93 0.13 0.20
N LEU A 199 26.10 0.58 1.14
CA LEU A 199 25.18 1.70 0.98
C LEU A 199 25.75 3.02 1.54
N MET A 200 27.05 3.09 1.87
CA MET A 200 27.69 4.33 2.31
C MET A 200 27.89 5.32 1.15
N GLN A 201 27.99 4.83 -0.07
CA GLN A 201 27.94 5.63 -1.29
C GLN A 201 26.53 6.11 -1.63
N PRO A 202 26.33 7.12 -2.50
CA PRO A 202 25.00 7.49 -3.01
C PRO A 202 24.32 6.28 -3.64
N PHE A 203 23.09 5.97 -3.22
CA PHE A 203 22.34 4.84 -3.79
C PHE A 203 20.91 5.23 -4.15
N ALA A 204 20.36 4.52 -5.12
CA ALA A 204 18.95 4.56 -5.49
C ALA A 204 18.25 3.31 -5.01
N LEU A 205 17.06 3.46 -4.40
CA LEU A 205 16.18 2.35 -4.05
C LEU A 205 15.27 2.03 -5.23
N VAL A 206 15.34 0.81 -5.74
CA VAL A 206 14.59 0.38 -6.94
C VAL A 206 13.59 -0.71 -6.58
N THR A 207 12.31 -0.46 -6.89
CA THR A 207 11.22 -1.44 -6.72
C THR A 207 10.30 -1.40 -7.94
N TYR A 208 10.30 -2.47 -8.73
CA TYR A 208 9.48 -2.56 -9.93
C TYR A 208 8.55 -3.78 -9.88
N HIS A 209 7.28 -3.55 -10.22
CA HIS A 209 6.24 -4.57 -10.28
C HIS A 209 5.69 -4.67 -11.69
N PRO A 210 5.16 -5.83 -12.12
CA PRO A 210 4.47 -5.91 -13.40
C PRO A 210 3.24 -4.97 -13.41
N GLU A 211 2.99 -4.35 -14.53
CA GLU A 211 1.70 -3.73 -14.79
C GLU A 211 0.70 -4.83 -15.17
N THR A 212 -0.45 -4.86 -14.50
CA THR A 212 -1.46 -5.92 -14.67
C THR A 212 -2.69 -5.46 -15.48
N ALA A 213 -2.68 -4.22 -15.96
CA ALA A 213 -3.72 -3.73 -16.85
C ALA A 213 -3.70 -4.48 -18.20
N PRO A 214 -4.85 -4.71 -18.86
CA PRO A 214 -4.94 -5.49 -20.10
C PRO A 214 -4.07 -4.97 -21.26
N ASP A 215 -3.76 -3.67 -21.27
CA ASP A 215 -2.97 -2.99 -22.27
C ASP A 215 -1.53 -2.68 -21.84
N ALA A 216 -1.07 -3.26 -20.73
CA ALA A 216 0.22 -2.91 -20.10
C ALA A 216 1.46 -3.40 -20.89
N GLY A 217 1.30 -4.31 -21.83
CA GLY A 217 2.43 -4.90 -22.57
C GLY A 217 3.21 -5.96 -21.77
N SER A 218 4.40 -6.31 -22.26
CA SER A 218 5.22 -7.35 -21.63
C SER A 218 6.00 -6.82 -20.43
N PRO A 219 5.85 -7.39 -19.22
CA PRO A 219 6.67 -7.03 -18.06
C PRO A 219 8.17 -7.17 -18.32
N ALA A 220 8.59 -8.18 -19.10
CA ALA A 220 9.99 -8.38 -19.42
C ALA A 220 10.59 -7.25 -20.25
N VAL A 221 9.84 -6.68 -21.21
CA VAL A 221 10.29 -5.54 -22.01
C VAL A 221 10.45 -4.29 -21.14
N GLN A 222 9.50 -4.03 -20.25
CA GLN A 222 9.54 -2.87 -19.34
C GLN A 222 10.72 -2.97 -18.36
N VAL A 223 10.95 -4.15 -17.78
CA VAL A 223 12.09 -4.37 -16.87
C VAL A 223 13.42 -4.27 -17.62
N GLN A 224 13.50 -4.76 -18.87
CA GLN A 224 14.73 -4.62 -19.67
C GLN A 224 15.04 -3.15 -19.91
N ALA A 225 14.05 -2.33 -20.29
CA ALA A 225 14.23 -0.88 -20.48
C ALA A 225 14.75 -0.20 -19.19
N LEU A 226 14.23 -0.60 -18.01
CA LEU A 226 14.73 -0.10 -16.72
C LEU A 226 16.20 -0.53 -16.47
N CYS A 227 16.54 -1.79 -16.74
CA CYS A 227 17.90 -2.30 -16.58
C CYS A 227 18.89 -1.55 -17.50
N ASP A 228 18.51 -1.31 -18.75
CA ASP A 228 19.34 -0.60 -19.73
C ASP A 228 19.55 0.87 -19.31
N ALA A 229 18.50 1.54 -18.86
CA ALA A 229 18.56 2.90 -18.32
C ALA A 229 19.45 2.98 -17.05
N MET A 230 19.34 2.01 -16.14
CA MET A 230 20.21 1.94 -14.94
C MET A 230 21.67 1.71 -15.33
N ALA A 231 21.95 0.90 -16.35
CA ALA A 231 23.30 0.69 -16.84
C ALA A 231 23.93 1.97 -17.43
N ALA A 232 23.11 2.81 -18.06
CA ALA A 232 23.55 4.08 -18.68
C ALA A 232 23.81 5.21 -17.67
N VAL A 233 23.29 5.14 -16.43
CA VAL A 233 23.42 6.19 -15.42
C VAL A 233 24.52 5.85 -14.41
N ASP A 234 25.56 6.69 -14.32
CA ASP A 234 26.67 6.53 -13.41
C ASP A 234 26.51 7.32 -12.10
N GLY A 235 27.38 7.04 -11.12
CA GLY A 235 27.50 7.80 -9.87
C GLY A 235 26.47 7.43 -8.79
N VAL A 236 25.71 6.35 -8.98
CA VAL A 236 24.73 5.85 -8.01
C VAL A 236 24.77 4.32 -7.95
N PHE A 237 24.67 3.77 -6.76
CA PHE A 237 24.50 2.33 -6.53
C PHE A 237 23.02 1.95 -6.55
N TRP A 238 22.63 0.88 -7.21
CA TRP A 238 21.26 0.44 -7.34
C TRP A 238 20.93 -0.62 -6.27
N LEU A 239 20.22 -0.23 -5.20
CA LEU A 239 19.64 -1.16 -4.24
C LEU A 239 18.29 -1.64 -4.77
N ILE A 240 18.26 -2.87 -5.27
CA ILE A 240 17.10 -3.43 -5.96
C ILE A 240 16.33 -4.37 -5.04
N THR A 241 15.01 -4.26 -5.00
CA THR A 241 14.13 -5.17 -4.26
C THR A 241 13.33 -6.07 -5.20
N GLY A 242 12.88 -7.22 -4.67
CA GLY A 242 12.02 -8.14 -5.43
C GLY A 242 10.65 -7.55 -5.72
N SER A 243 10.02 -8.02 -6.80
CA SER A 243 8.65 -7.70 -7.16
C SER A 243 7.65 -8.39 -6.22
N ASN A 244 6.40 -7.93 -6.23
CA ASN A 244 5.29 -8.59 -5.54
C ASN A 244 4.88 -9.92 -6.21
N ALA A 245 3.88 -10.60 -5.65
CA ALA A 245 3.38 -11.90 -6.12
C ALA A 245 2.39 -11.79 -7.30
N ASP A 246 2.23 -10.62 -7.93
CA ASP A 246 1.35 -10.43 -9.08
C ASP A 246 1.83 -11.24 -10.30
N THR A 247 0.93 -11.51 -11.23
CA THR A 247 1.26 -12.23 -12.48
C THR A 247 2.41 -11.53 -13.21
N GLY A 248 3.50 -12.24 -13.47
CA GLY A 248 4.73 -11.68 -14.06
C GLY A 248 5.76 -11.17 -13.03
N GLY A 249 5.45 -11.13 -11.73
CA GLY A 249 6.37 -10.68 -10.69
C GLY A 249 7.64 -11.50 -10.59
N GLN A 250 7.56 -12.82 -10.83
CA GLN A 250 8.74 -13.69 -10.87
C GLN A 250 9.69 -13.34 -12.02
N VAL A 251 9.15 -12.99 -13.19
CA VAL A 251 9.94 -12.55 -14.35
C VAL A 251 10.69 -11.27 -14.02
N CYS A 252 9.98 -10.27 -13.47
CA CYS A 252 10.59 -9.01 -13.03
C CYS A 252 11.72 -9.26 -12.01
N THR A 253 11.47 -10.08 -11.00
CA THR A 253 12.46 -10.42 -9.96
C THR A 253 13.70 -11.09 -10.55
N ALA A 254 13.52 -12.10 -11.42
CA ALA A 254 14.64 -12.84 -12.03
C ALA A 254 15.51 -11.93 -12.90
N MET A 255 14.92 -11.04 -13.68
CA MET A 255 15.67 -10.08 -14.51
C MET A 255 16.46 -9.09 -13.66
N MET A 256 15.87 -8.56 -12.58
CA MET A 256 16.54 -7.66 -11.64
C MET A 256 17.70 -8.35 -10.90
N GLN A 257 17.53 -9.62 -10.51
CA GLN A 257 18.61 -10.42 -9.94
C GLN A 257 19.76 -10.63 -10.93
N THR A 258 19.43 -10.91 -12.18
CA THR A 258 20.41 -11.07 -13.26
C THR A 258 21.19 -9.77 -13.49
N PHE A 259 20.50 -8.62 -13.51
CA PHE A 259 21.13 -7.32 -13.62
C PHE A 259 22.10 -7.06 -12.47
N ALA A 260 21.67 -7.27 -11.21
CA ALA A 260 22.52 -7.06 -10.05
C ALA A 260 23.75 -7.99 -10.05
N ALA A 261 23.59 -9.25 -10.45
CA ALA A 261 24.69 -10.21 -10.56
C ALA A 261 25.70 -9.84 -11.65
N ALA A 262 25.23 -9.23 -12.75
CA ALA A 262 26.09 -8.77 -13.83
C ALA A 262 26.87 -7.46 -13.50
N HIS A 263 26.40 -6.69 -12.50
CA HIS A 263 26.95 -5.39 -12.13
C HIS A 263 27.24 -5.29 -10.62
N PRO A 264 28.03 -6.20 -10.01
CA PRO A 264 28.18 -6.31 -8.55
C PRO A 264 28.77 -5.04 -7.89
N ASP A 265 29.54 -4.25 -8.63
CA ASP A 265 30.12 -3.00 -8.14
C ASP A 265 29.13 -1.83 -8.14
N ARG A 266 27.98 -1.96 -8.82
CA ARG A 266 27.00 -0.90 -9.04
C ARG A 266 25.58 -1.25 -8.60
N ALA A 267 25.30 -2.52 -8.33
CA ALA A 267 23.97 -2.97 -7.97
C ALA A 267 24.00 -4.12 -6.96
N GLY A 268 23.01 -4.14 -6.09
CA GLY A 268 22.76 -5.24 -5.16
C GLY A 268 21.27 -5.56 -5.10
N PHE A 269 20.96 -6.83 -4.97
CA PHE A 269 19.59 -7.31 -4.90
C PHE A 269 19.27 -7.84 -3.50
N VAL A 270 18.12 -7.43 -2.94
CA VAL A 270 17.56 -7.96 -1.70
C VAL A 270 16.11 -8.33 -1.95
N GLN A 271 15.72 -9.59 -1.76
CA GLN A 271 14.36 -10.05 -2.05
C GLN A 271 13.28 -9.21 -1.34
N SER A 272 13.53 -8.89 -0.08
CA SER A 272 12.65 -8.00 0.71
C SER A 272 13.43 -7.34 1.84
N LEU A 273 13.24 -6.04 1.97
CA LEU A 273 13.79 -5.27 3.09
C LEU A 273 12.90 -5.32 4.34
N GLY A 274 11.65 -5.74 4.22
CA GLY A 274 10.67 -5.53 5.29
C GLY A 274 10.39 -4.03 5.52
N LEU A 275 9.45 -3.69 6.38
CA LEU A 275 8.99 -2.30 6.52
C LEU A 275 10.10 -1.36 7.03
N GLN A 276 10.74 -1.68 8.15
CA GLN A 276 11.71 -0.79 8.79
C GLN A 276 12.93 -0.53 7.89
N ARG A 277 13.55 -1.58 7.34
CA ARG A 277 14.70 -1.42 6.43
C ARG A 277 14.33 -0.67 5.15
N TYR A 278 13.12 -0.92 4.61
CA TYR A 278 12.64 -0.26 3.40
C TYR A 278 12.48 1.25 3.62
N LEU A 279 11.81 1.66 4.70
CA LEU A 279 11.64 3.07 5.06
C LEU A 279 12.99 3.73 5.39
N SER A 280 13.90 3.01 6.06
CA SER A 280 15.24 3.51 6.37
C SER A 280 16.09 3.67 5.10
N ALA A 281 16.00 2.73 4.16
CA ALA A 281 16.66 2.85 2.86
C ALA A 281 16.11 4.03 2.06
N MET A 282 14.79 4.25 2.08
CA MET A 282 14.15 5.38 1.41
C MET A 282 14.61 6.72 2.00
N ASP A 283 14.71 6.83 3.32
CA ASP A 283 15.20 8.03 4.02
C ASP A 283 16.66 8.39 3.65
N CYS A 284 17.47 7.37 3.38
CA CYS A 284 18.89 7.53 3.05
C CYS A 284 19.19 7.59 1.54
N ALA A 285 18.22 7.22 0.70
CA ALA A 285 18.40 7.14 -0.74
C ALA A 285 18.62 8.51 -1.39
N ALA A 286 19.48 8.58 -2.39
CA ALA A 286 19.60 9.74 -3.27
C ALA A 286 18.44 9.83 -4.26
N LEU A 287 17.81 8.68 -4.54
CA LEU A 287 16.72 8.52 -5.51
C LEU A 287 15.89 7.28 -5.16
N VAL A 288 14.59 7.34 -5.39
CA VAL A 288 13.70 6.16 -5.48
C VAL A 288 13.24 6.00 -6.92
N ALA A 289 13.31 4.80 -7.48
CA ALA A 289 12.90 4.53 -8.85
C ALA A 289 12.03 3.27 -8.96
N GLY A 290 11.09 3.26 -9.89
CA GLY A 290 10.23 2.11 -10.17
C GLY A 290 8.76 2.50 -10.26
N ASN A 291 7.87 1.55 -9.97
CA ASN A 291 6.42 1.77 -10.05
C ASN A 291 5.67 1.27 -8.79
N SER A 292 6.37 1.14 -7.67
CA SER A 292 5.74 0.86 -6.38
C SER A 292 4.89 2.04 -5.93
N SER A 293 3.78 1.77 -5.24
CA SER A 293 2.97 2.82 -4.61
C SER A 293 3.76 3.65 -3.60
N SER A 294 4.74 3.05 -2.93
CA SER A 294 5.65 3.73 -1.99
C SER A 294 6.39 4.90 -2.64
N GLY A 295 6.76 4.78 -3.92
CA GLY A 295 7.42 5.85 -4.68
C GLY A 295 6.54 7.08 -4.90
N VAL A 296 5.22 6.96 -4.78
CA VAL A 296 4.28 8.07 -4.96
C VAL A 296 3.70 8.55 -3.63
N VAL A 297 3.40 7.62 -2.72
CA VAL A 297 2.68 7.91 -1.48
C VAL A 297 3.63 8.27 -0.33
N GLU A 298 4.77 7.60 -0.22
CA GLU A 298 5.67 7.70 0.93
C GLU A 298 6.85 8.65 0.68
N THR A 299 7.43 8.65 -0.53
CA THR A 299 8.60 9.49 -0.84
C THR A 299 8.37 11.00 -0.70
N PRO A 300 7.16 11.56 -0.88
CA PRO A 300 6.92 12.98 -0.59
C PRO A 300 7.21 13.37 0.87
N THR A 301 6.93 12.48 1.82
CA THR A 301 7.21 12.71 3.25
C THR A 301 8.69 12.70 3.56
N PHE A 302 9.46 11.86 2.88
CA PHE A 302 10.93 11.85 2.93
C PHE A 302 11.57 12.97 2.10
N LYS A 303 10.83 13.61 1.20
CA LYS A 303 11.36 14.61 0.26
C LYS A 303 12.46 14.09 -0.64
N VAL A 304 12.44 12.81 -0.96
CA VAL A 304 13.43 12.15 -1.80
C VAL A 304 13.01 12.25 -3.27
N PRO A 305 13.93 12.63 -4.18
CA PRO A 305 13.71 12.57 -5.61
C PRO A 305 13.19 11.19 -6.02
N THR A 306 12.15 11.14 -6.84
CA THR A 306 11.50 9.89 -7.23
C THR A 306 11.22 9.85 -8.71
N VAL A 307 11.46 8.70 -9.36
CA VAL A 307 11.06 8.40 -10.73
C VAL A 307 10.00 7.31 -10.71
N ASN A 308 8.76 7.69 -11.05
CA ASN A 308 7.65 6.76 -11.24
C ASN A 308 7.57 6.34 -12.71
N ILE A 309 7.80 5.05 -12.98
CA ILE A 309 7.95 4.47 -14.31
C ILE A 309 6.66 3.81 -14.74
N GLY A 310 6.15 4.18 -15.93
CA GLY A 310 4.95 3.61 -16.50
C GLY A 310 3.66 4.08 -15.84
N ARG A 311 2.57 3.33 -16.04
CA ARG A 311 1.20 3.76 -15.73
C ARG A 311 0.60 3.10 -14.49
N ARG A 312 1.35 2.23 -13.79
CA ARG A 312 0.82 1.48 -12.64
C ARG A 312 0.23 2.39 -11.55
N GLN A 313 0.81 3.58 -11.35
CA GLN A 313 0.34 4.57 -10.36
C GLN A 313 -0.46 5.71 -11.00
N ALA A 314 -0.85 5.61 -12.27
CA ALA A 314 -1.63 6.63 -12.94
C ALA A 314 -2.97 6.90 -12.23
N GLY A 315 -3.31 8.18 -12.09
CA GLY A 315 -4.51 8.64 -11.38
C GLY A 315 -4.32 8.95 -9.89
N ARG A 316 -3.17 8.60 -9.29
CA ARG A 316 -2.81 9.03 -7.93
C ARG A 316 -2.40 10.51 -7.89
N ALA A 317 -2.57 11.12 -6.73
CA ALA A 317 -2.03 12.46 -6.48
C ALA A 317 -0.49 12.42 -6.54
N ILE A 318 0.10 13.16 -7.50
CA ILE A 318 1.55 13.21 -7.72
C ILE A 318 2.12 14.46 -7.07
N CYS A 319 3.12 14.28 -6.23
CA CYS A 319 3.82 15.38 -5.55
C CYS A 319 5.02 15.87 -6.37
N ALA A 320 5.50 17.08 -6.06
CA ALA A 320 6.58 17.74 -6.82
C ALA A 320 7.92 16.98 -6.86
N ASN A 321 8.19 16.12 -5.86
CA ASN A 321 9.37 15.26 -5.82
C ASN A 321 9.32 14.07 -6.78
N VAL A 322 8.19 13.82 -7.45
CA VAL A 322 7.98 12.63 -8.30
C VAL A 322 7.96 13.05 -9.77
N LEU A 323 8.88 12.48 -10.54
CA LEU A 323 8.92 12.57 -12.00
C LEU A 323 8.27 11.31 -12.58
N CYS A 324 7.22 11.47 -13.38
CA CYS A 324 6.61 10.37 -14.12
C CYS A 324 7.22 10.26 -15.52
N CYS A 325 7.48 9.03 -15.98
CA CYS A 325 7.97 8.76 -17.32
C CYS A 325 7.34 7.49 -17.89
N ASP A 326 7.41 7.32 -19.21
CA ASP A 326 7.03 6.08 -19.86
C ASP A 326 8.01 4.95 -19.56
N ALA A 327 7.58 3.69 -19.76
CA ALA A 327 8.37 2.50 -19.45
C ALA A 327 9.28 2.10 -20.66
N ASP A 328 9.95 3.08 -21.25
CA ASP A 328 10.99 2.89 -22.27
C ASP A 328 12.35 3.43 -21.78
N GLU A 329 13.44 2.88 -22.32
CA GLU A 329 14.79 3.21 -21.89
C GLU A 329 15.10 4.72 -21.95
N PRO A 330 14.87 5.46 -23.08
CA PRO A 330 15.22 6.88 -23.17
C PRO A 330 14.45 7.74 -22.16
N SER A 331 13.16 7.45 -21.97
CA SER A 331 12.31 8.17 -21.01
C SER A 331 12.74 7.94 -19.57
N ILE A 332 13.09 6.69 -19.22
CA ILE A 332 13.57 6.32 -17.88
C ILE A 332 14.94 6.97 -17.64
N GLU A 333 15.90 6.84 -18.57
CA GLU A 333 17.24 7.44 -18.44
C GLU A 333 17.16 8.96 -18.22
N ALA A 334 16.38 9.65 -19.03
CA ALA A 334 16.20 11.10 -18.92
C ALA A 334 15.62 11.49 -17.55
N ALA A 335 14.62 10.74 -17.05
CA ALA A 335 14.02 10.97 -15.75
C ALA A 335 14.99 10.70 -14.59
N LEU A 336 15.78 9.60 -14.66
CA LEU A 336 16.80 9.27 -13.65
C LEU A 336 17.87 10.36 -13.58
N ARG A 337 18.43 10.79 -14.71
CA ARG A 337 19.41 11.87 -14.77
C ARG A 337 18.86 13.18 -14.22
N ARG A 338 17.62 13.51 -14.54
CA ARG A 338 16.95 14.71 -14.02
C ARG A 338 16.76 14.63 -12.51
N ALA A 339 16.25 13.50 -11.99
CA ALA A 339 16.03 13.31 -10.55
C ALA A 339 17.33 13.39 -9.73
N LEU A 340 18.45 12.90 -10.27
CA LEU A 340 19.77 12.96 -9.65
C LEU A 340 20.47 14.31 -9.82
N SER A 341 19.92 15.23 -10.61
CA SER A 341 20.55 16.52 -10.87
C SER A 341 20.46 17.45 -9.65
N PRO A 342 21.51 18.30 -9.42
CA PRO A 342 21.47 19.31 -8.36
C PRO A 342 20.28 20.29 -8.50
N ALA A 343 19.78 20.50 -9.71
CA ALA A 343 18.65 21.37 -9.98
C ALA A 343 17.30 20.81 -9.48
N PHE A 344 17.17 19.50 -9.35
CA PHE A 344 15.94 18.86 -8.87
C PHE A 344 15.90 18.72 -7.34
N ALA A 345 17.03 18.68 -6.67
CA ALA A 345 17.13 18.53 -5.23
C ALA A 345 16.27 19.56 -4.43
N PRO A 346 16.31 20.88 -4.74
CA PRO A 346 15.45 21.84 -4.04
C PRO A 346 13.95 21.65 -4.35
N VAL A 347 13.59 21.15 -5.53
CA VAL A 347 12.19 20.82 -5.87
C VAL A 347 11.69 19.68 -4.98
N ALA A 348 12.47 18.61 -4.87
CA ALA A 348 12.13 17.49 -3.99
C ALA A 348 12.08 17.88 -2.51
N ALA A 349 13.04 18.70 -2.04
CA ALA A 349 13.09 19.19 -0.66
C ALA A 349 11.88 20.08 -0.30
N GLY A 350 11.32 20.80 -1.27
CA GLY A 350 10.13 21.64 -1.12
C GLY A 350 8.80 20.86 -1.22
N ALA A 351 8.83 19.55 -1.45
CA ALA A 351 7.63 18.75 -1.61
C ALA A 351 6.74 18.77 -0.36
N VAL A 352 5.44 18.87 -0.57
CA VAL A 352 4.41 18.77 0.48
C VAL A 352 3.56 17.55 0.15
N SER A 353 3.60 16.55 1.03
CA SER A 353 2.86 15.30 0.84
C SER A 353 1.35 15.54 0.88
N PRO A 354 0.59 15.19 -0.16
CA PRO A 354 -0.86 15.24 -0.13
C PRO A 354 -1.46 14.18 0.81
N TYR A 355 -0.65 13.22 1.25
CA TYR A 355 -1.05 12.10 2.12
C TYR A 355 -0.77 12.35 3.60
N ASN A 356 -0.18 13.51 3.96
CA ASN A 356 0.12 13.83 5.34
C ASN A 356 -1.17 14.14 6.12
N GLY A 357 -1.59 13.20 6.94
CA GLY A 357 -2.76 13.31 7.82
C GLY A 357 -2.45 13.52 9.29
N GLY A 358 -1.17 13.58 9.67
CA GLY A 358 -0.80 13.60 11.09
C GLY A 358 -1.03 12.24 11.76
N GLU A 359 -1.83 12.18 12.80
CA GLU A 359 -2.12 10.95 13.57
C GLU A 359 -3.29 10.19 12.92
N THR A 360 -3.06 9.60 11.76
CA THR A 360 -4.07 8.93 10.93
C THR A 360 -4.76 7.80 11.69
N SER A 361 -4.01 6.95 12.40
CA SER A 361 -4.58 5.84 13.17
C SER A 361 -5.48 6.31 14.31
N GLU A 362 -5.12 7.42 14.99
CA GLU A 362 -5.94 8.03 16.03
C GLU A 362 -7.28 8.53 15.48
N LYS A 363 -7.23 9.22 14.32
CA LYS A 363 -8.45 9.71 13.65
C LYS A 363 -9.38 8.57 13.27
N ILE A 364 -8.83 7.47 12.71
CA ILE A 364 -9.60 6.28 12.39
C ILE A 364 -10.28 5.71 13.65
N CYS A 365 -9.52 5.52 14.73
CA CYS A 365 -10.06 4.98 15.99
C CYS A 365 -11.13 5.90 16.60
N ALA A 366 -10.95 7.23 16.54
CA ALA A 366 -11.93 8.20 17.05
C ALA A 366 -13.26 8.09 16.28
N VAL A 367 -13.20 7.96 14.94
CA VAL A 367 -14.40 7.75 14.13
C VAL A 367 -15.04 6.39 14.45
N LEU A 368 -14.27 5.29 14.46
CA LEU A 368 -14.79 3.95 14.77
C LEU A 368 -15.49 3.91 16.14
N ALA A 369 -15.01 4.67 17.12
CA ALA A 369 -15.61 4.73 18.45
C ALA A 369 -16.99 5.41 18.48
N LYS A 370 -17.21 6.41 17.61
CA LYS A 370 -18.38 7.32 17.71
C LYS A 370 -19.36 7.19 16.53
N PHE A 371 -18.90 6.73 15.35
CA PHE A 371 -19.74 6.68 14.15
C PHE A 371 -20.98 5.80 14.38
N ASP A 372 -22.15 6.27 13.96
CA ASP A 372 -23.39 5.50 14.05
C ASP A 372 -23.49 4.50 12.89
N PHE A 373 -23.08 3.26 13.14
CA PHE A 373 -23.16 2.17 12.17
C PHE A 373 -24.57 1.64 11.91
N THR A 374 -25.58 2.14 12.63
CA THR A 374 -27.00 1.73 12.41
C THR A 374 -27.69 2.57 11.36
N ARG A 375 -27.09 3.71 10.98
CA ARG A 375 -27.66 4.60 9.95
C ARG A 375 -27.71 3.91 8.58
N PRO A 376 -28.80 4.13 7.82
CA PRO A 376 -28.91 3.58 6.48
C PRO A 376 -27.88 4.23 5.54
N LYS A 377 -27.26 3.42 4.68
CA LYS A 377 -26.45 3.94 3.58
C LYS A 377 -27.36 4.52 2.50
N ILE A 378 -27.16 5.78 2.16
CA ILE A 378 -27.90 6.49 1.11
C ILE A 378 -26.98 6.81 -0.06
N PHE A 379 -27.52 6.95 -1.26
CA PHE A 379 -26.81 7.50 -2.39
C PHE A 379 -26.88 9.04 -2.34
N TYR A 380 -25.71 9.69 -2.47
CA TYR A 380 -25.58 11.14 -2.40
C TYR A 380 -25.36 11.74 -3.80
N ASP A 381 -26.20 12.69 -4.19
CA ASP A 381 -26.15 13.41 -5.48
C ASP A 381 -25.79 14.89 -5.33
N GLY A 382 -25.34 15.30 -4.14
CA GLY A 382 -25.04 16.71 -3.83
C GLY A 382 -23.64 17.15 -4.23
N PRO A 383 -23.27 18.41 -3.90
CA PRO A 383 -21.97 18.96 -4.22
C PRO A 383 -20.84 18.29 -3.42
N VAL A 384 -19.63 18.27 -4.01
CA VAL A 384 -18.43 17.78 -3.34
C VAL A 384 -17.85 18.90 -2.45
N PRO A 385 -17.73 18.70 -1.12
CA PRO A 385 -17.09 19.67 -0.24
C PRO A 385 -15.57 19.65 -0.38
N GLU A 386 -14.89 20.63 0.21
CA GLU A 386 -13.44 20.62 0.37
C GLU A 386 -13.03 19.64 1.47
N PHE A 387 -11.97 18.91 1.24
CA PHE A 387 -11.36 17.98 2.19
C PHE A 387 -9.92 18.39 2.51
N ASP A 388 -9.53 18.23 3.76
CA ASP A 388 -8.18 18.48 4.24
C ASP A 388 -7.78 17.36 5.23
N PRO A 389 -6.76 16.54 4.91
CA PRO A 389 -6.36 15.44 5.78
C PRO A 389 -5.74 15.90 7.11
N GLN A 390 -5.31 17.18 7.21
CA GLN A 390 -4.74 17.72 8.44
C GLN A 390 -5.79 18.24 9.42
N ARG A 391 -7.02 18.47 8.98
CA ARG A 391 -8.10 18.91 9.89
C ARG A 391 -8.47 17.81 10.88
N SER A 392 -8.87 18.24 12.07
CA SER A 392 -9.42 17.33 13.08
C SER A 392 -10.70 16.68 12.55
N VAL A 393 -10.82 15.39 12.76
CA VAL A 393 -12.04 14.64 12.46
C VAL A 393 -13.05 14.96 13.56
N LEU A 394 -14.08 15.75 13.23
CA LEU A 394 -15.22 15.99 14.11
C LEU A 394 -16.24 14.85 13.88
N VAL A 395 -16.47 14.07 14.91
CA VAL A 395 -17.47 12.97 14.93
C VAL A 395 -18.55 13.29 15.96
#